data_08be3ceb45a4f38693cb4a367c3bd23b
#
_entry.id   08be3ceb45a4f38693cb4a367c3bd23b
#
_cell.length_a   1.000
_cell.length_b   1.000
_cell.length_c   1.000
_cell.angle_alpha   90.00
_cell.angle_beta   90.00
_cell.angle_gamma   90.00
#
_symmetry.space_group_name_H-M   'P 1'
#
loop_
_entity.id
_entity.type
_entity.pdbx_description
1 polymer ?
#
loop_
_entity_poly.entity_id
_entity_poly.type
_entity_poly.pdbx_seq_one_letter_code
_entity_poly.pdbx_strand_id
1 'polypeptide(L)'
;MGYKEIYNEWLTNAYFDADTKAELERIASDENEIKERFYTDLEFGTAGLRGIIGAGTNRMNIYTVRKATQGLANYILKSGNAEKGVAIAFDSRRMSPEFAQEAACCLAANGIKAYVFDSLRPTPELSYAVRKLECIAGINITASHNPPEYNGYKVYWEDGAQITPPHDKGIMDEVKAVTDYTTMKTMPAEDAKAAGLYEVIGAEVDDAYIAELKKQVIHQDAIDAVGKDLKIVYSPLHGTGNIPARRILKELGFENVYVVKEQELPDGEFPTVSYPNPEAAEAFELGLKLAREVDADIVLATDPDADRLGVRVKDKNGEYHDLTGNMSGCLLADYEIGQRSALRGLPEDGYLIKTIVTTNMADAIADYYNTGLIEVLTGFKYIGQQILGFETSKKGEYLFGFEESYGCLIGTHARDKDAIVATMALCEAAAYYKTKDMTLWDAMIEMYERYGYYKDDIQSITLKGIEGLAKIQEILETLRKNPPTEIAGYKVLKARDYKADTIQDMQTGEVSSTGLPTSNVLYYDLSDDAWLCVRPSGTEPKVKFYYGIKGTSLSDADEKSAAMGKEVLAMIDKIM
;
A
#
# COMPACT_ATOMS: atom_id res chain seq x y z
N MET A 1 -7.00 24.18 -24.42
CA MET A 1 -6.34 25.43 -23.94
C MET A 1 -4.88 25.13 -23.65
N GLY A 2 -3.97 26.09 -23.93
CA GLY A 2 -2.59 25.95 -23.53
C GLY A 2 -2.42 26.22 -22.02
N TYR A 3 -1.34 25.74 -21.40
CA TYR A 3 -1.12 25.88 -19.95
C TYR A 3 -1.19 27.34 -19.45
N LYS A 4 -0.74 28.32 -20.27
CA LYS A 4 -0.83 29.76 -19.95
C LYS A 4 -2.28 30.29 -19.94
N GLU A 5 -3.13 29.76 -20.80
CA GLU A 5 -4.55 30.14 -20.84
C GLU A 5 -5.26 29.63 -19.59
N ILE A 6 -4.99 28.38 -19.18
CA ILE A 6 -5.55 27.79 -17.96
C ILE A 6 -5.05 28.53 -16.71
N TYR A 7 -3.75 28.86 -16.63
CA TYR A 7 -3.19 29.68 -15.56
C TYR A 7 -3.91 31.03 -15.44
N ASN A 8 -4.10 31.75 -16.57
CA ASN A 8 -4.79 33.03 -16.57
C ASN A 8 -6.26 32.91 -16.19
N GLU A 9 -6.93 31.81 -16.58
CA GLU A 9 -8.28 31.52 -16.15
C GLU A 9 -8.36 31.37 -14.63
N TRP A 10 -7.49 30.59 -14.03
CA TRP A 10 -7.44 30.40 -12.58
C TRP A 10 -7.16 31.72 -11.84
N LEU A 11 -6.34 32.58 -12.40
CA LEU A 11 -5.98 33.87 -11.81
C LEU A 11 -7.13 34.89 -11.85
N THR A 12 -7.92 34.88 -12.93
CA THR A 12 -8.94 35.92 -13.18
C THR A 12 -10.38 35.51 -12.85
N ASN A 13 -10.69 34.21 -12.91
CA ASN A 13 -12.04 33.72 -12.66
C ASN A 13 -12.42 33.88 -11.18
N ALA A 14 -13.61 34.45 -10.92
CA ALA A 14 -14.13 34.68 -9.56
C ALA A 14 -14.41 33.37 -8.78
N TYR A 15 -14.48 32.25 -9.45
CA TYR A 15 -14.67 30.93 -8.83
C TYR A 15 -13.52 30.54 -7.89
N PHE A 16 -12.29 30.90 -8.25
CA PHE A 16 -11.11 30.61 -7.44
C PHE A 16 -10.95 31.66 -6.32
N ASP A 17 -10.59 31.17 -5.13
CA ASP A 17 -10.44 32.01 -3.93
C ASP A 17 -9.21 32.94 -3.98
N ALA A 18 -9.15 33.85 -3.01
CA ALA A 18 -8.09 34.86 -2.93
C ALA A 18 -6.71 34.24 -2.64
N ASP A 19 -6.64 33.19 -1.81
CA ASP A 19 -5.39 32.55 -1.43
C ASP A 19 -4.79 31.79 -2.61
N THR A 20 -5.60 31.07 -3.37
CA THR A 20 -5.23 30.42 -4.64
C THR A 20 -4.65 31.44 -5.62
N LYS A 21 -5.33 32.58 -5.82
CA LYS A 21 -4.85 33.64 -6.70
C LYS A 21 -3.54 34.26 -6.24
N ALA A 22 -3.41 34.53 -4.93
CA ALA A 22 -2.18 35.07 -4.35
C ALA A 22 -1.01 34.09 -4.48
N GLU A 23 -1.24 32.77 -4.42
CA GLU A 23 -0.23 31.75 -4.69
C GLU A 23 0.20 31.79 -6.16
N LEU A 24 -0.73 31.88 -7.09
CA LEU A 24 -0.45 31.97 -8.52
C LEU A 24 0.27 33.25 -8.91
N GLU A 25 -0.07 34.39 -8.29
CA GLU A 25 0.63 35.67 -8.48
C GLU A 25 2.10 35.57 -8.07
N ARG A 26 2.43 34.83 -7.01
CA ARG A 26 3.83 34.64 -6.56
C ARG A 26 4.72 33.94 -7.59
N ILE A 27 4.15 33.07 -8.41
CA ILE A 27 4.87 32.33 -9.45
C ILE A 27 4.78 32.99 -10.83
N ALA A 28 4.15 34.17 -10.97
CA ALA A 28 3.88 34.82 -12.27
C ALA A 28 5.14 35.04 -13.14
N SER A 29 6.32 35.16 -12.53
CA SER A 29 7.60 35.30 -13.25
C SER A 29 8.33 33.99 -13.51
N ASP A 30 7.82 32.84 -12.99
CA ASP A 30 8.41 31.52 -13.18
C ASP A 30 7.61 30.69 -14.19
N GLU A 31 8.03 30.76 -15.45
CA GLU A 31 7.33 30.05 -16.55
C GLU A 31 7.42 28.53 -16.40
N ASN A 32 8.48 27.99 -15.81
CA ASN A 32 8.62 26.55 -15.61
C ASN A 32 7.64 26.04 -14.56
N GLU A 33 7.51 26.76 -13.46
CA GLU A 33 6.55 26.46 -12.39
C GLU A 33 5.10 26.56 -12.90
N ILE A 34 4.77 27.61 -13.67
CA ILE A 34 3.45 27.75 -14.29
C ILE A 34 3.17 26.56 -15.23
N LYS A 35 4.16 26.21 -16.07
CA LYS A 35 4.00 25.08 -16.99
C LYS A 35 3.80 23.77 -16.22
N GLU A 36 4.60 23.50 -15.18
CA GLU A 36 4.49 22.28 -14.39
C GLU A 36 3.13 22.13 -13.71
N ARG A 37 2.56 23.22 -13.23
CA ARG A 37 1.25 23.24 -12.55
C ARG A 37 0.05 23.10 -13.48
N PHE A 38 0.18 23.44 -14.79
CA PHE A 38 -0.96 23.57 -15.70
C PHE A 38 -0.81 22.82 -17.04
N TYR A 39 0.31 22.08 -17.28
CA TYR A 39 0.51 21.37 -18.56
C TYR A 39 -0.43 20.17 -18.73
N THR A 40 -0.92 19.63 -17.63
CA THR A 40 -1.86 18.51 -17.59
C THR A 40 -2.76 18.60 -16.36
N ASP A 41 -3.81 17.82 -16.34
CA ASP A 41 -4.58 17.56 -15.11
C ASP A 41 -3.92 16.46 -14.29
N LEU A 42 -4.11 16.49 -12.97
CA LEU A 42 -3.71 15.41 -12.09
C LEU A 42 -4.52 14.16 -12.42
N GLU A 43 -3.82 13.08 -12.81
CA GLU A 43 -4.46 11.86 -13.28
C GLU A 43 -4.76 10.89 -12.13
N PHE A 44 -5.87 10.17 -12.26
CA PHE A 44 -6.13 8.98 -11.45
C PHE A 44 -5.17 7.86 -11.88
N GLY A 45 -4.11 7.66 -11.09
CA GLY A 45 -3.24 6.49 -11.23
C GLY A 45 -3.92 5.22 -10.70
N THR A 46 -3.17 4.13 -10.64
CA THR A 46 -3.65 2.84 -10.09
C THR A 46 -4.07 2.93 -8.61
N ALA A 47 -3.66 3.99 -7.92
CA ALA A 47 -3.90 4.22 -6.48
C ALA A 47 -4.76 5.47 -6.20
N GLY A 48 -5.44 6.05 -7.19
CA GLY A 48 -6.20 7.31 -7.07
C GLY A 48 -5.39 8.54 -7.49
N LEU A 49 -5.79 9.75 -7.04
CA LEU A 49 -5.00 10.98 -7.25
C LEU A 49 -3.85 11.02 -6.25
N ARG A 50 -2.69 11.49 -6.70
CA ARG A 50 -1.54 11.81 -5.85
C ARG A 50 -0.74 12.93 -6.48
N GLY A 51 -0.42 13.97 -5.72
CA GLY A 51 0.32 15.12 -6.22
C GLY A 51 0.81 16.04 -5.12
N ILE A 52 1.63 17.00 -5.50
CA ILE A 52 2.10 18.08 -4.64
C ILE A 52 0.92 19.01 -4.33
N ILE A 53 0.81 19.45 -3.07
CA ILE A 53 -0.20 20.41 -2.62
C ILE A 53 0.10 21.79 -3.22
N GLY A 54 -0.92 22.46 -3.78
CA GLY A 54 -0.77 23.80 -4.31
C GLY A 54 -1.82 24.16 -5.38
N ALA A 55 -1.81 25.40 -5.83
CA ALA A 55 -2.68 25.88 -6.88
C ALA A 55 -2.25 25.33 -8.26
N GLY A 56 -3.22 24.86 -9.06
CA GLY A 56 -2.99 24.33 -10.40
C GLY A 56 -3.76 23.04 -10.68
N THR A 57 -3.93 22.72 -11.97
CA THR A 57 -4.65 21.51 -12.40
C THR A 57 -3.84 20.23 -12.14
N ASN A 58 -2.50 20.34 -12.12
CA ASN A 58 -1.56 19.25 -11.81
C ASN A 58 -1.07 19.32 -10.35
N ARG A 59 -1.93 19.73 -9.43
CA ARG A 59 -1.66 19.86 -7.98
C ARG A 59 -2.85 19.34 -7.18
N MET A 60 -2.57 18.92 -5.93
CA MET A 60 -3.62 18.63 -4.94
C MET A 60 -4.10 19.92 -4.30
N ASN A 61 -5.37 20.25 -4.47
CA ASN A 61 -6.07 21.39 -3.89
C ASN A 61 -7.56 21.11 -3.79
N ILE A 62 -8.32 22.02 -3.16
CA ILE A 62 -9.78 21.85 -2.98
C ILE A 62 -10.53 21.70 -4.31
N TYR A 63 -10.05 22.31 -5.40
CA TYR A 63 -10.71 22.26 -6.72
C TYR A 63 -10.48 20.92 -7.41
N THR A 64 -9.26 20.36 -7.35
CA THR A 64 -8.96 19.04 -7.91
C THR A 64 -9.62 17.92 -7.10
N VAL A 65 -9.71 18.08 -5.77
CA VAL A 65 -10.49 17.17 -4.89
C VAL A 65 -11.99 17.26 -5.21
N ARG A 66 -12.55 18.47 -5.36
CA ARG A 66 -13.94 18.67 -5.76
C ARG A 66 -14.24 18.07 -7.13
N LYS A 67 -13.32 18.24 -8.10
CA LYS A 67 -13.45 17.64 -9.44
C LYS A 67 -13.51 16.12 -9.37
N ALA A 68 -12.58 15.51 -8.64
CA ALA A 68 -12.58 14.06 -8.43
C ALA A 68 -13.86 13.57 -7.76
N THR A 69 -14.31 14.29 -6.72
CA THR A 69 -15.52 13.94 -5.97
C THR A 69 -16.79 14.15 -6.80
N GLN A 70 -16.85 15.20 -7.63
CA GLN A 70 -17.97 15.39 -8.55
C GLN A 70 -18.08 14.24 -9.56
N GLY A 71 -16.93 13.78 -10.11
CA GLY A 71 -16.90 12.62 -10.99
C GLY A 71 -17.36 11.35 -10.28
N LEU A 72 -16.86 11.10 -9.07
CA LEU A 72 -17.33 9.98 -8.24
C LEU A 72 -18.83 10.06 -7.94
N ALA A 73 -19.33 11.25 -7.57
CA ALA A 73 -20.76 11.47 -7.32
C ALA A 73 -21.61 11.18 -8.57
N ASN A 74 -21.18 11.64 -9.74
CA ASN A 74 -21.85 11.35 -11.00
C ASN A 74 -21.93 9.85 -11.27
N TYR A 75 -20.83 9.13 -11.05
CA TYR A 75 -20.77 7.68 -11.22
C TYR A 75 -21.70 6.95 -10.24
N ILE A 76 -21.69 7.34 -8.96
CA ILE A 76 -22.58 6.76 -7.93
C ILE A 76 -24.06 7.00 -8.30
N LEU A 77 -24.42 8.21 -8.71
CA LEU A 77 -25.80 8.54 -9.12
C LEU A 77 -26.26 7.69 -10.32
N LYS A 78 -25.36 7.43 -11.27
CA LYS A 78 -25.64 6.54 -12.42
C LYS A 78 -25.80 5.08 -12.01
N SER A 79 -25.14 4.63 -10.95
CA SER A 79 -25.29 3.25 -10.42
C SER A 79 -26.63 3.02 -9.72
N GLY A 80 -27.34 4.08 -9.30
CA GLY A 80 -28.61 4.01 -8.59
C GLY A 80 -28.52 3.63 -7.12
N ASN A 81 -27.31 3.72 -6.49
CA ASN A 81 -27.07 3.33 -5.09
C ASN A 81 -26.63 4.53 -4.21
N ALA A 82 -27.06 5.73 -4.54
CA ALA A 82 -26.65 6.95 -3.84
C ALA A 82 -27.08 6.99 -2.35
N GLU A 83 -28.14 6.26 -2.01
CA GLU A 83 -28.69 6.17 -0.65
C GLU A 83 -27.74 5.46 0.35
N LYS A 84 -26.82 4.63 -0.14
CA LYS A 84 -25.83 3.93 0.70
C LYS A 84 -24.79 4.89 1.30
N GLY A 85 -24.55 6.04 0.66
CA GLY A 85 -23.58 7.03 1.12
C GLY A 85 -22.12 6.62 0.90
N VAL A 86 -21.20 7.48 1.39
CA VAL A 86 -19.75 7.33 1.21
C VAL A 86 -19.04 7.55 2.54
N ALA A 87 -18.15 6.63 2.94
CA ALA A 87 -17.28 6.80 4.11
C ALA A 87 -16.01 7.57 3.75
N ILE A 88 -15.54 8.48 4.63
CA ILE A 88 -14.37 9.32 4.38
C ILE A 88 -13.43 9.27 5.58
N ALA A 89 -12.17 8.86 5.33
CA ALA A 89 -11.07 8.93 6.27
C ALA A 89 -9.94 9.82 5.72
N PHE A 90 -9.03 10.21 6.60
CA PHE A 90 -7.88 11.03 6.26
C PHE A 90 -6.71 10.77 7.22
N ASP A 91 -5.49 11.07 6.75
CA ASP A 91 -4.27 10.95 7.54
C ASP A 91 -3.84 12.27 8.20
N SER A 92 -2.61 12.30 8.73
CA SER A 92 -2.04 13.47 9.43
C SER A 92 -1.48 14.55 8.50
N ARG A 93 -1.50 14.36 7.18
CA ARG A 93 -0.89 15.29 6.22
C ARG A 93 -1.58 16.65 6.21
N ARG A 94 -0.81 17.67 5.80
CA ARG A 94 -1.35 19.00 5.54
C ARG A 94 -2.55 18.90 4.61
N MET A 95 -3.58 19.68 4.87
CA MET A 95 -4.83 19.78 4.11
C MET A 95 -5.69 18.49 4.09
N SER A 96 -5.29 17.40 4.77
CA SER A 96 -6.09 16.18 4.76
C SER A 96 -7.50 16.38 5.36
N PRO A 97 -7.68 17.04 6.51
CA PRO A 97 -9.02 17.34 7.04
C PRO A 97 -9.84 18.24 6.12
N GLU A 98 -9.21 19.26 5.52
CA GLU A 98 -9.87 20.22 4.62
C GLU A 98 -10.32 19.53 3.33
N PHE A 99 -9.50 18.66 2.76
CA PHE A 99 -9.85 17.88 1.57
C PHE A 99 -10.96 16.85 1.87
N ALA A 100 -10.94 16.23 3.05
CA ALA A 100 -12.00 15.33 3.49
C ALA A 100 -13.34 16.07 3.63
N GLN A 101 -13.34 17.27 4.25
CA GLN A 101 -14.52 18.11 4.36
C GLN A 101 -15.02 18.57 2.98
N GLU A 102 -14.12 18.99 2.07
CA GLU A 102 -14.49 19.41 0.71
C GLU A 102 -15.17 18.27 -0.06
N ALA A 103 -14.61 17.04 0.03
CA ALA A 103 -15.22 15.85 -0.57
C ALA A 103 -16.62 15.58 0.01
N ALA A 104 -16.79 15.66 1.32
CA ALA A 104 -18.08 15.47 1.99
C ALA A 104 -19.11 16.53 1.54
N CYS A 105 -18.71 17.80 1.48
CA CYS A 105 -19.57 18.90 1.04
C CYS A 105 -19.99 18.78 -0.43
N CYS A 106 -19.08 18.28 -1.29
CA CYS A 106 -19.38 17.99 -2.69
C CYS A 106 -20.40 16.84 -2.82
N LEU A 107 -20.19 15.72 -2.10
CA LEU A 107 -21.14 14.60 -2.06
C LEU A 107 -22.52 15.04 -1.59
N ALA A 108 -22.59 15.77 -0.47
CA ALA A 108 -23.84 16.28 0.10
C ALA A 108 -24.59 17.18 -0.88
N ALA A 109 -23.89 18.08 -1.59
CA ALA A 109 -24.50 18.93 -2.62
C ALA A 109 -25.03 18.15 -3.84
N ASN A 110 -24.59 16.89 -4.01
CA ASN A 110 -25.13 15.95 -5.00
C ASN A 110 -26.19 14.99 -4.41
N GLY A 111 -26.61 15.20 -3.14
CA GLY A 111 -27.62 14.39 -2.48
C GLY A 111 -27.11 13.04 -1.97
N ILE A 112 -25.78 12.86 -1.87
CA ILE A 112 -25.14 11.64 -1.39
C ILE A 112 -24.64 11.89 0.04
N LYS A 113 -25.03 11.02 0.98
CA LYS A 113 -24.61 11.13 2.38
C LYS A 113 -23.14 10.81 2.53
N ALA A 114 -22.39 11.63 3.27
CA ALA A 114 -21.01 11.41 3.66
C ALA A 114 -20.92 11.04 5.14
N TYR A 115 -20.22 9.95 5.45
CA TYR A 115 -19.83 9.52 6.80
C TYR A 115 -18.37 9.87 7.00
N VAL A 116 -18.07 10.92 7.76
CA VAL A 116 -16.71 11.47 7.89
C VAL A 116 -16.17 11.16 9.28
N PHE A 117 -15.00 10.56 9.37
CA PHE A 117 -14.36 10.34 10.66
C PHE A 117 -14.07 11.68 11.37
N ASP A 118 -14.26 11.71 12.69
CA ASP A 118 -14.07 12.88 13.55
C ASP A 118 -12.61 13.33 13.64
N SER A 119 -11.68 12.43 13.38
CA SER A 119 -10.23 12.65 13.35
C SER A 119 -9.57 11.65 12.40
N LEU A 120 -8.24 11.73 12.25
CA LEU A 120 -7.49 10.84 11.36
C LEU A 120 -7.71 9.36 11.71
N ARG A 121 -7.84 8.51 10.69
CA ARG A 121 -8.02 7.05 10.81
C ARG A 121 -7.19 6.31 9.77
N PRO A 122 -6.76 5.06 10.10
CA PRO A 122 -6.02 4.19 9.17
C PRO A 122 -6.79 3.85 7.89
N THR A 123 -6.06 3.65 6.81
CA THR A 123 -6.59 3.09 5.55
C THR A 123 -7.42 1.81 5.77
N PRO A 124 -6.94 0.78 6.52
CA PRO A 124 -7.74 -0.42 6.75
C PRO A 124 -9.03 -0.16 7.52
N GLU A 125 -9.05 0.81 8.41
CA GLU A 125 -10.26 1.16 9.15
C GLU A 125 -11.31 1.83 8.25
N LEU A 126 -10.89 2.64 7.25
CA LEU A 126 -11.81 3.09 6.20
C LEU A 126 -12.39 1.91 5.42
N SER A 127 -11.53 0.98 4.97
CA SER A 127 -11.96 -0.23 4.26
C SER A 127 -13.02 -0.99 5.07
N TYR A 128 -12.77 -1.15 6.37
CA TYR A 128 -13.74 -1.73 7.31
C TYR A 128 -15.03 -0.91 7.43
N ALA A 129 -14.94 0.41 7.57
CA ALA A 129 -16.08 1.32 7.70
C ALA A 129 -17.01 1.26 6.47
N VAL A 130 -16.45 1.23 5.25
CA VAL A 130 -17.24 1.06 4.01
C VAL A 130 -18.12 -0.18 4.10
N ARG A 131 -17.58 -1.30 4.54
CA ARG A 131 -18.30 -2.57 4.68
C ARG A 131 -19.28 -2.56 5.86
N LYS A 132 -18.84 -2.04 7.01
CA LYS A 132 -19.63 -2.00 8.25
C LYS A 132 -20.86 -1.11 8.13
N LEU A 133 -20.73 0.01 7.44
CA LEU A 133 -21.82 0.97 7.21
C LEU A 133 -22.59 0.71 5.91
N GLU A 134 -22.23 -0.34 5.18
CA GLU A 134 -22.80 -0.71 3.88
C GLU A 134 -22.76 0.45 2.85
N CYS A 135 -21.69 1.26 2.89
CA CYS A 135 -21.48 2.36 1.97
C CYS A 135 -21.26 1.88 0.53
N ILE A 136 -21.67 2.67 -0.47
CA ILE A 136 -21.37 2.37 -1.88
C ILE A 136 -19.90 2.59 -2.22
N ALA A 137 -19.23 3.51 -1.51
CA ALA A 137 -17.84 3.85 -1.74
C ALA A 137 -17.16 4.37 -0.47
N GLY A 138 -15.84 4.45 -0.52
CA GLY A 138 -15.00 5.13 0.47
C GLY A 138 -14.02 6.08 -0.19
N ILE A 139 -13.64 7.12 0.54
CA ILE A 139 -12.59 8.07 0.15
C ILE A 139 -11.55 8.11 1.26
N ASN A 140 -10.29 7.94 0.92
CA ASN A 140 -9.18 8.17 1.85
C ASN A 140 -8.29 9.32 1.35
N ILE A 141 -8.16 10.35 2.17
CA ILE A 141 -7.28 11.49 1.88
C ILE A 141 -5.92 11.20 2.49
N THR A 142 -5.01 10.72 1.67
CA THR A 142 -3.65 10.33 2.05
C THR A 142 -2.74 10.21 0.84
N ALA A 143 -1.46 10.48 1.03
CA ALA A 143 -0.40 10.12 0.09
C ALA A 143 0.50 9.00 0.66
N SER A 144 0.01 8.21 1.64
CA SER A 144 0.76 7.13 2.29
C SER A 144 2.13 7.64 2.79
N HIS A 145 3.22 7.04 2.37
CA HIS A 145 4.58 7.34 2.80
C HIS A 145 5.32 8.42 1.96
N ASN A 146 4.64 9.13 1.06
CA ASN A 146 5.28 10.18 0.27
C ASN A 146 5.79 11.35 1.15
N PRO A 147 6.74 12.18 0.67
CA PRO A 147 7.20 13.39 1.35
C PRO A 147 6.07 14.35 1.75
N PRO A 148 6.32 15.30 2.69
CA PRO A 148 5.29 16.13 3.31
C PRO A 148 4.55 17.08 2.35
N GLU A 149 5.16 17.43 1.22
CA GLU A 149 4.54 18.29 0.20
C GLU A 149 3.44 17.59 -0.62
N TYR A 150 3.33 16.25 -0.51
CA TYR A 150 2.32 15.46 -1.23
C TYR A 150 1.05 15.24 -0.42
N ASN A 151 -0.09 15.18 -1.12
CA ASN A 151 -1.31 14.57 -0.62
C ASN A 151 -1.96 13.73 -1.74
N GLY A 152 -3.05 13.04 -1.43
CA GLY A 152 -3.73 12.17 -2.37
C GLY A 152 -5.21 11.96 -2.04
N TYR A 153 -5.90 11.28 -2.94
CA TYR A 153 -7.31 10.97 -2.86
C TYR A 153 -7.52 9.57 -3.41
N LYS A 154 -7.66 8.56 -2.53
CA LYS A 154 -7.90 7.17 -2.89
C LYS A 154 -9.39 6.87 -2.86
N VAL A 155 -9.89 6.08 -3.81
CA VAL A 155 -11.30 5.65 -3.87
C VAL A 155 -11.41 4.15 -3.64
N TYR A 156 -12.36 3.78 -2.81
CA TYR A 156 -12.75 2.42 -2.46
C TYR A 156 -14.18 2.16 -2.91
N TRP A 157 -14.53 0.91 -3.22
CA TRP A 157 -15.89 0.55 -3.61
C TRP A 157 -16.61 -0.19 -2.47
N GLU A 158 -17.86 -0.62 -2.70
CA GLU A 158 -18.73 -1.18 -1.66
C GLU A 158 -18.20 -2.44 -0.97
N ASP A 159 -17.27 -3.16 -1.59
CA ASP A 159 -16.58 -4.30 -0.98
C ASP A 159 -15.49 -3.90 0.02
N GLY A 160 -15.13 -2.61 0.07
CA GLY A 160 -14.05 -2.07 0.89
C GLY A 160 -12.67 -2.13 0.24
N ALA A 161 -12.54 -2.65 -0.99
CA ALA A 161 -11.30 -2.63 -1.75
C ALA A 161 -11.12 -1.33 -2.52
N GLN A 162 -9.87 -0.94 -2.76
CA GLN A 162 -9.57 0.14 -3.69
C GLN A 162 -10.07 -0.24 -5.10
N ILE A 163 -10.62 0.73 -5.82
CA ILE A 163 -11.30 0.51 -7.11
C ILE A 163 -10.45 -0.24 -8.13
N THR A 164 -11.10 -1.17 -8.81
CA THR A 164 -10.58 -1.96 -9.95
C THR A 164 -11.55 -1.83 -11.13
N PRO A 165 -11.21 -2.33 -12.33
CA PRO A 165 -12.16 -2.38 -13.42
C PRO A 165 -13.47 -3.11 -13.04
N PRO A 166 -14.66 -2.59 -13.44
CA PRO A 166 -14.86 -1.45 -14.35
C PRO A 166 -14.94 -0.09 -13.64
N HIS A 167 -14.89 -0.02 -12.32
CA HIS A 167 -15.17 1.17 -11.52
C HIS A 167 -14.12 2.26 -11.70
N ASP A 168 -12.83 1.90 -11.74
CA ASP A 168 -11.71 2.82 -11.93
C ASP A 168 -11.86 3.60 -13.25
N LYS A 169 -12.13 2.92 -14.35
CA LYS A 169 -12.36 3.54 -15.65
C LYS A 169 -13.65 4.37 -15.66
N GLY A 170 -14.74 3.84 -15.10
CA GLY A 170 -16.04 4.53 -15.06
C GLY A 170 -15.97 5.85 -14.29
N ILE A 171 -15.32 5.86 -13.13
CA ILE A 171 -15.11 7.06 -12.31
C ILE A 171 -14.19 8.05 -13.05
N MET A 172 -13.10 7.57 -13.65
CA MET A 172 -12.18 8.39 -14.42
C MET A 172 -12.90 9.11 -15.58
N ASP A 173 -13.74 8.38 -16.32
CA ASP A 173 -14.49 8.95 -17.43
C ASP A 173 -15.43 10.09 -16.95
N GLU A 174 -16.08 9.93 -15.78
CA GLU A 174 -16.91 10.97 -15.16
C GLU A 174 -16.08 12.18 -14.68
N VAL A 175 -14.89 11.94 -14.11
CA VAL A 175 -13.98 13.03 -13.69
C VAL A 175 -13.50 13.83 -14.90
N LYS A 176 -13.15 13.16 -16.00
CA LYS A 176 -12.74 13.82 -17.27
C LYS A 176 -13.88 14.59 -17.92
N ALA A 177 -15.12 14.17 -17.72
CA ALA A 177 -16.29 14.87 -18.24
C ALA A 177 -16.56 16.20 -17.52
N VAL A 178 -16.01 16.42 -16.33
CA VAL A 178 -16.05 17.71 -15.63
C VAL A 178 -14.99 18.64 -16.23
N THR A 179 -15.37 19.41 -17.23
CA THR A 179 -14.48 20.35 -17.95
C THR A 179 -14.60 21.80 -17.47
N ASP A 180 -15.69 22.14 -16.80
CA ASP A 180 -15.96 23.48 -16.24
C ASP A 180 -16.05 23.38 -14.71
N TYR A 181 -15.07 23.98 -14.02
CA TYR A 181 -15.02 23.99 -12.56
C TYR A 181 -16.24 24.63 -11.90
N THR A 182 -16.90 25.60 -12.57
CA THR A 182 -18.07 26.29 -12.02
C THR A 182 -19.32 25.41 -11.95
N THR A 183 -19.31 24.26 -12.64
CA THR A 183 -20.42 23.28 -12.62
C THR A 183 -20.34 22.29 -11.48
N MET A 184 -19.20 22.22 -10.79
CA MET A 184 -19.02 21.36 -9.63
C MET A 184 -19.85 21.86 -8.46
N LYS A 185 -20.58 20.94 -7.84
CA LYS A 185 -21.44 21.28 -6.71
C LYS A 185 -20.67 21.18 -5.39
N THR A 186 -20.96 22.11 -4.49
CA THR A 186 -20.55 22.07 -3.09
C THR A 186 -21.56 22.83 -2.25
N MET A 187 -21.58 22.59 -0.94
CA MET A 187 -22.40 23.32 0.02
C MET A 187 -21.66 23.53 1.32
N PRO A 188 -22.03 24.50 2.15
CA PRO A 188 -21.46 24.66 3.48
C PRO A 188 -21.65 23.40 4.33
N ALA A 189 -20.62 23.02 5.11
CA ALA A 189 -20.66 21.82 5.95
C ALA A 189 -21.84 21.85 6.94
N GLU A 190 -22.18 23.02 7.51
CA GLU A 190 -23.29 23.15 8.44
C GLU A 190 -24.65 22.91 7.75
N ASP A 191 -24.80 23.31 6.50
CA ASP A 191 -26.00 23.05 5.71
C ASP A 191 -26.13 21.56 5.38
N ALA A 192 -25.00 20.91 5.05
CA ALA A 192 -24.92 19.47 4.81
C ALA A 192 -25.29 18.66 6.07
N LYS A 193 -24.80 19.07 7.25
CA LYS A 193 -25.16 18.48 8.55
C LYS A 193 -26.63 18.67 8.85
N ALA A 194 -27.15 19.88 8.67
CA ALA A 194 -28.58 20.20 8.89
C ALA A 194 -29.51 19.39 7.96
N ALA A 195 -29.05 19.09 6.74
CA ALA A 195 -29.77 18.24 5.79
C ALA A 195 -29.63 16.73 6.08
N GLY A 196 -28.82 16.31 7.08
CA GLY A 196 -28.56 14.92 7.39
C GLY A 196 -27.68 14.20 6.35
N LEU A 197 -26.98 14.96 5.51
CA LEU A 197 -26.11 14.47 4.45
C LEU A 197 -24.61 14.50 4.83
N TYR A 198 -24.28 14.97 6.01
CA TYR A 198 -22.94 14.92 6.60
C TYR A 198 -23.06 14.37 8.02
N GLU A 199 -22.58 13.15 8.24
CA GLU A 199 -22.54 12.50 9.55
C GLU A 199 -21.11 12.31 10.01
N VAL A 200 -20.84 12.68 11.26
CA VAL A 200 -19.55 12.44 11.89
C VAL A 200 -19.57 11.07 12.54
N ILE A 201 -18.58 10.22 12.20
CA ILE A 201 -18.40 8.89 12.75
C ILE A 201 -17.06 8.81 13.51
N GLY A 202 -16.87 7.80 14.35
CA GLY A 202 -15.64 7.63 15.14
C GLY A 202 -15.72 6.41 16.05
N ALA A 203 -15.79 6.60 17.36
CA ALA A 203 -15.61 5.57 18.39
C ALA A 203 -16.42 4.28 18.19
N GLU A 204 -17.62 4.35 17.64
CA GLU A 204 -18.43 3.14 17.36
C GLU A 204 -17.80 2.27 16.28
N VAL A 205 -17.22 2.89 15.24
CA VAL A 205 -16.50 2.18 14.18
C VAL A 205 -15.17 1.67 14.70
N ASP A 206 -14.43 2.49 15.47
CA ASP A 206 -13.16 2.11 16.12
C ASP A 206 -13.34 0.86 16.99
N ASP A 207 -14.38 0.84 17.84
CA ASP A 207 -14.67 -0.27 18.74
C ASP A 207 -15.01 -1.56 17.97
N ALA A 208 -15.79 -1.43 16.90
CA ALA A 208 -16.16 -2.56 16.07
C ALA A 208 -14.95 -3.09 15.28
N TYR A 209 -14.09 -2.20 14.75
CA TYR A 209 -12.86 -2.57 14.06
C TYR A 209 -11.90 -3.33 14.97
N ILE A 210 -11.59 -2.80 16.17
CA ILE A 210 -10.73 -3.47 17.15
C ILE A 210 -11.31 -4.83 17.55
N ALA A 211 -12.64 -4.95 17.70
CA ALA A 211 -13.28 -6.22 18.00
C ALA A 211 -13.10 -7.26 16.88
N GLU A 212 -13.09 -6.84 15.60
CA GLU A 212 -12.80 -7.75 14.49
C GLU A 212 -11.33 -8.19 14.48
N LEU A 213 -10.38 -7.28 14.76
CA LEU A 213 -8.96 -7.63 14.84
C LEU A 213 -8.71 -8.67 15.93
N LYS A 214 -9.32 -8.54 17.10
CA LYS A 214 -9.16 -9.49 18.22
C LYS A 214 -9.62 -10.91 17.87
N LYS A 215 -10.52 -11.10 16.90
CA LYS A 215 -10.92 -12.43 16.42
C LYS A 215 -9.81 -13.16 15.65
N GLN A 216 -8.78 -12.44 15.19
CA GLN A 216 -7.66 -13.01 14.47
C GLN A 216 -6.60 -13.61 15.39
N VAL A 217 -6.62 -13.28 16.69
CA VAL A 217 -5.67 -13.83 17.67
C VAL A 217 -5.77 -15.35 17.73
N ILE A 218 -4.61 -16.03 17.68
CA ILE A 218 -4.49 -17.48 17.69
C ILE A 218 -4.07 -17.98 19.07
N HIS A 219 -3.05 -17.35 19.67
CA HIS A 219 -2.41 -17.77 20.91
C HIS A 219 -2.50 -16.70 22.01
N GLN A 220 -3.72 -16.43 22.51
CA GLN A 220 -3.88 -15.58 23.68
C GLN A 220 -3.14 -16.13 24.90
N ASP A 221 -3.04 -17.46 25.03
CA ASP A 221 -2.30 -18.14 26.08
C ASP A 221 -0.81 -17.78 26.10
N ALA A 222 -0.18 -17.61 24.95
CA ALA A 222 1.20 -17.15 24.85
C ALA A 222 1.35 -15.69 25.29
N ILE A 223 0.41 -14.83 24.89
CA ILE A 223 0.37 -13.43 25.34
C ILE A 223 0.18 -13.37 26.87
N ASP A 224 -0.73 -14.14 27.42
CA ASP A 224 -1.00 -14.19 28.87
C ASP A 224 0.24 -14.66 29.65
N ALA A 225 1.05 -15.55 29.06
CA ALA A 225 2.25 -16.09 29.69
C ALA A 225 3.43 -15.10 29.70
N VAL A 226 3.69 -14.40 28.59
CA VAL A 226 4.92 -13.59 28.42
C VAL A 226 4.70 -12.17 27.89
N GLY A 227 3.47 -11.78 27.58
CA GLY A 227 3.16 -10.46 27.01
C GLY A 227 3.57 -9.28 27.91
N LYS A 228 3.57 -9.49 29.23
CA LYS A 228 4.05 -8.51 30.21
C LYS A 228 5.57 -8.33 30.21
N ASP A 229 6.31 -9.34 29.75
CA ASP A 229 7.77 -9.32 29.70
C ASP A 229 8.30 -8.92 28.31
N LEU A 230 7.44 -9.01 27.28
CA LEU A 230 7.81 -8.63 25.92
C LEU A 230 7.88 -7.10 25.81
N LYS A 231 9.03 -6.58 25.41
CA LYS A 231 9.27 -5.14 25.27
C LYS A 231 9.18 -4.75 23.80
N ILE A 232 8.23 -3.88 23.50
CA ILE A 232 7.89 -3.43 22.14
C ILE A 232 8.17 -1.94 22.06
N VAL A 233 8.99 -1.52 21.09
CA VAL A 233 9.11 -0.11 20.69
C VAL A 233 8.24 0.10 19.45
N TYR A 234 7.43 1.16 19.47
CA TYR A 234 6.51 1.48 18.39
C TYR A 234 6.64 2.95 17.96
N SER A 235 6.69 3.18 16.65
CA SER A 235 6.58 4.50 16.04
C SER A 235 5.40 4.54 15.06
N PRO A 236 4.46 5.48 15.23
CA PRO A 236 3.42 5.75 14.24
C PRO A 236 3.91 6.62 13.08
N LEU A 237 5.17 7.05 13.05
CA LEU A 237 5.71 8.03 12.09
C LEU A 237 4.77 9.22 11.89
N HIS A 238 4.32 9.83 12.99
CA HIS A 238 3.37 10.96 13.03
C HIS A 238 1.99 10.66 12.41
N GLY A 239 1.63 9.39 12.21
CA GLY A 239 0.47 8.95 11.45
C GLY A 239 -0.70 8.41 12.27
N THR A 240 -1.63 7.78 11.56
CA THR A 240 -2.92 7.28 12.06
C THR A 240 -2.81 6.05 12.95
N GLY A 241 -1.70 5.31 12.87
CA GLY A 241 -1.52 4.06 13.61
C GLY A 241 -1.37 4.23 15.13
N ASN A 242 -1.07 5.44 15.64
CA ASN A 242 -0.77 5.67 17.06
C ASN A 242 -1.82 5.10 18.02
N ILE A 243 -3.07 5.50 17.84
CA ILE A 243 -4.16 5.12 18.75
C ILE A 243 -4.53 3.63 18.58
N PRO A 244 -4.89 3.13 17.37
CA PRO A 244 -5.37 1.77 17.22
C PRO A 244 -4.30 0.71 17.51
N ALA A 245 -3.03 0.90 17.13
CA ALA A 245 -1.97 -0.06 17.42
C ALA A 245 -1.71 -0.18 18.93
N ARG A 246 -1.63 0.93 19.64
CA ARG A 246 -1.45 0.92 21.10
C ARG A 246 -2.66 0.35 21.83
N ARG A 247 -3.86 0.65 21.32
CA ARG A 247 -5.11 0.14 21.89
C ARG A 247 -5.17 -1.37 21.79
N ILE A 248 -4.97 -1.95 20.59
CA ILE A 248 -5.06 -3.39 20.40
C ILE A 248 -4.00 -4.13 21.25
N LEU A 249 -2.75 -3.67 21.26
CA LEU A 249 -1.69 -4.28 22.08
C LEU A 249 -2.04 -4.26 23.56
N LYS A 250 -2.54 -3.12 24.09
CA LYS A 250 -2.95 -2.99 25.48
C LYS A 250 -4.13 -3.90 25.82
N GLU A 251 -5.16 -3.96 24.96
CA GLU A 251 -6.34 -4.79 25.18
C GLU A 251 -6.04 -6.29 25.15
N LEU A 252 -4.95 -6.71 24.49
CA LEU A 252 -4.48 -8.10 24.48
C LEU A 252 -3.59 -8.45 25.66
N GLY A 253 -3.03 -7.47 26.38
CA GLY A 253 -2.21 -7.73 27.57
C GLY A 253 -0.72 -7.42 27.43
N PHE A 254 -0.30 -6.72 26.36
CA PHE A 254 1.06 -6.20 26.25
C PHE A 254 1.20 -4.93 27.10
N GLU A 255 2.03 -4.98 28.15
CA GLU A 255 2.19 -3.87 29.10
C GLU A 255 3.40 -2.98 28.77
N ASN A 256 4.44 -3.53 28.14
CA ASN A 256 5.70 -2.84 27.84
C ASN A 256 5.76 -2.34 26.41
N VAL A 257 4.87 -1.42 26.06
CA VAL A 257 4.85 -0.73 24.76
C VAL A 257 5.42 0.68 24.91
N TYR A 258 6.60 0.91 24.37
CA TYR A 258 7.35 2.16 24.40
C TYR A 258 7.17 2.90 23.07
N VAL A 259 6.51 4.05 23.10
CA VAL A 259 6.29 4.86 21.90
C VAL A 259 7.43 5.85 21.71
N VAL A 260 7.92 5.99 20.48
CA VAL A 260 8.90 7.02 20.10
C VAL A 260 8.22 8.38 20.20
N LYS A 261 8.52 9.13 21.27
CA LYS A 261 7.79 10.35 21.63
C LYS A 261 7.88 11.45 20.58
N GLU A 262 9.02 11.56 19.91
CA GLU A 262 9.26 12.54 18.86
C GLU A 262 8.39 12.28 17.63
N GLN A 263 7.89 11.05 17.46
CA GLN A 263 7.09 10.59 16.32
C GLN A 263 5.64 10.24 16.71
N GLU A 264 5.28 10.41 17.99
CA GLU A 264 3.99 9.97 18.54
C GLU A 264 2.81 10.80 18.03
N LEU A 265 2.95 12.13 18.04
CA LEU A 265 1.85 13.02 17.69
C LEU A 265 1.73 13.22 16.19
N PRO A 266 0.50 13.35 15.65
CA PRO A 266 0.29 13.66 14.25
C PRO A 266 0.98 14.97 13.85
N ASP A 267 1.76 14.93 12.77
CA ASP A 267 2.43 16.10 12.21
C ASP A 267 2.64 15.91 10.69
N GLY A 268 1.98 16.75 9.89
CA GLY A 268 2.03 16.68 8.42
C GLY A 268 3.37 17.12 7.82
N GLU A 269 4.28 17.69 8.62
CA GLU A 269 5.64 18.04 8.20
C GLU A 269 6.63 16.88 8.35
N PHE A 270 6.26 15.82 9.10
CA PHE A 270 7.13 14.66 9.38
C PHE A 270 8.56 15.05 9.81
N PRO A 271 8.75 15.92 10.83
CA PRO A 271 10.00 16.62 11.10
C PRO A 271 11.18 15.72 11.49
N THR A 272 10.93 14.44 11.74
CA THR A 272 11.95 13.48 12.20
C THR A 272 12.50 12.59 11.08
N VAL A 273 11.95 12.70 9.87
CA VAL A 273 12.34 11.88 8.71
C VAL A 273 12.21 12.70 7.42
N SER A 274 13.01 12.38 6.41
CA SER A 274 12.90 13.01 5.09
C SER A 274 11.59 12.64 4.37
N TYR A 275 11.10 11.42 4.63
CA TYR A 275 9.78 10.94 4.23
C TYR A 275 9.36 9.77 5.15
N PRO A 276 8.06 9.66 5.49
CA PRO A 276 7.58 8.74 6.52
C PRO A 276 7.36 7.31 5.99
N ASN A 277 8.44 6.68 5.49
CA ASN A 277 8.39 5.34 4.91
C ASN A 277 9.06 4.30 5.83
N PRO A 278 8.33 3.30 6.37
CA PRO A 278 8.89 2.26 7.21
C PRO A 278 9.82 1.28 6.48
N GLU A 279 10.00 1.40 5.16
CA GLU A 279 11.06 0.72 4.41
C GLU A 279 12.42 1.38 4.60
N ALA A 280 12.45 2.68 4.94
CA ALA A 280 13.68 3.46 5.06
C ALA A 280 14.36 3.24 6.43
N ALA A 281 15.68 3.06 6.42
CA ALA A 281 16.47 2.93 7.65
C ALA A 281 16.31 4.14 8.58
N GLU A 282 16.22 5.37 8.02
CA GLU A 282 16.00 6.63 8.73
C GLU A 282 14.76 6.58 9.64
N ALA A 283 13.68 5.93 9.20
CA ALA A 283 12.44 5.82 9.97
C ALA A 283 12.63 5.08 11.31
N PHE A 284 13.67 4.26 11.43
CA PHE A 284 13.96 3.47 12.62
C PHE A 284 15.05 4.05 13.53
N GLU A 285 15.75 5.12 13.17
CA GLU A 285 16.87 5.64 13.95
C GLU A 285 16.48 5.96 15.40
N LEU A 286 15.38 6.70 15.60
CA LEU A 286 14.87 7.03 16.93
C LEU A 286 14.32 5.79 17.66
N GLY A 287 13.62 4.92 16.93
CA GLY A 287 13.09 3.67 17.47
C GLY A 287 14.20 2.72 17.95
N LEU A 288 15.25 2.53 17.17
CA LEU A 288 16.41 1.70 17.54
C LEU A 288 17.20 2.30 18.71
N LYS A 289 17.31 3.64 18.78
CA LYS A 289 17.92 4.30 19.95
C LYS A 289 17.13 3.96 21.22
N LEU A 290 15.81 4.19 21.20
CA LEU A 290 14.94 3.85 22.33
C LEU A 290 14.98 2.35 22.66
N ALA A 291 15.00 1.49 21.63
CA ALA A 291 15.04 0.03 21.79
C ALA A 291 16.29 -0.43 22.56
N ARG A 292 17.46 0.17 22.28
CA ARG A 292 18.69 -0.12 23.02
C ARG A 292 18.63 0.37 24.46
N GLU A 293 17.96 1.51 24.73
CA GLU A 293 17.79 2.06 26.08
C GLU A 293 16.90 1.17 26.97
N VAL A 294 15.82 0.62 26.41
CA VAL A 294 14.86 -0.20 27.16
C VAL A 294 15.13 -1.70 27.00
N ASP A 295 16.09 -2.09 26.18
CA ASP A 295 16.38 -3.47 25.79
C ASP A 295 15.16 -4.17 25.17
N ALA A 296 14.60 -3.56 24.11
CA ALA A 296 13.39 -4.05 23.46
C ALA A 296 13.61 -5.32 22.65
N ASP A 297 12.62 -6.20 22.61
CA ASP A 297 12.62 -7.42 21.78
C ASP A 297 12.33 -7.10 20.30
N ILE A 298 11.50 -6.08 20.04
CA ILE A 298 10.99 -5.75 18.71
C ILE A 298 10.79 -4.23 18.57
N VAL A 299 11.05 -3.71 17.38
CA VAL A 299 10.80 -2.32 16.99
C VAL A 299 9.89 -2.29 15.77
N LEU A 300 8.80 -1.58 15.86
CA LEU A 300 7.75 -1.49 14.85
C LEU A 300 7.54 -0.04 14.42
N ALA A 301 7.31 0.17 13.12
CA ALA A 301 6.92 1.47 12.59
C ALA A 301 5.83 1.33 11.53
N THR A 302 4.76 2.14 11.62
CA THR A 302 3.72 2.23 10.60
C THR A 302 3.86 3.51 9.80
N ASP A 303 3.49 3.47 8.51
CA ASP A 303 3.41 4.69 7.69
C ASP A 303 2.19 5.56 8.07
N PRO A 304 2.07 6.80 7.56
CA PRO A 304 1.05 7.73 8.01
C PRO A 304 -0.39 7.25 7.92
N ASP A 305 -0.75 6.45 6.94
CA ASP A 305 -2.09 5.87 6.79
C ASP A 305 -2.19 4.41 7.30
N ALA A 306 -1.12 3.94 7.95
CA ALA A 306 -1.02 2.67 8.68
C ALA A 306 -1.49 1.44 7.87
N ASP A 307 -1.15 1.41 6.59
CA ASP A 307 -1.33 0.24 5.74
C ASP A 307 -0.03 -0.59 5.59
N ARG A 308 1.14 -0.07 6.04
CA ARG A 308 2.45 -0.73 6.02
C ARG A 308 3.05 -0.83 7.41
N LEU A 309 3.76 -1.93 7.66
CA LEU A 309 4.46 -2.20 8.91
C LEU A 309 5.92 -2.55 8.66
N GLY A 310 6.83 -1.67 9.07
CA GLY A 310 8.25 -1.97 9.14
C GLY A 310 8.62 -2.60 10.48
N VAL A 311 9.63 -3.48 10.47
CA VAL A 311 9.95 -4.36 11.60
C VAL A 311 11.46 -4.48 11.78
N ARG A 312 11.91 -4.34 13.03
CA ARG A 312 13.26 -4.71 13.48
C ARG A 312 13.13 -5.66 14.65
N VAL A 313 13.89 -6.74 14.65
CA VAL A 313 13.83 -7.79 15.68
C VAL A 313 15.20 -8.01 16.30
N LYS A 314 15.23 -8.19 17.62
CA LYS A 314 16.47 -8.46 18.36
C LYS A 314 16.76 -9.96 18.34
N ASP A 315 18.02 -10.32 18.07
CA ASP A 315 18.51 -11.70 18.23
C ASP A 315 19.00 -11.98 19.67
N LYS A 316 19.41 -13.22 19.93
CA LYS A 316 19.95 -13.64 21.24
C LYS A 316 21.28 -12.98 21.62
N ASN A 317 22.00 -12.38 20.67
CA ASN A 317 23.24 -11.65 20.90
C ASN A 317 23.00 -10.16 21.21
N GLY A 318 21.73 -9.68 21.08
CA GLY A 318 21.35 -8.29 21.30
C GLY A 318 21.44 -7.42 20.04
N GLU A 319 21.69 -8.01 18.87
CA GLU A 319 21.73 -7.30 17.60
C GLU A 319 20.32 -7.18 16.99
N TYR A 320 20.04 -6.02 16.37
CA TYR A 320 18.76 -5.77 15.70
C TYR A 320 18.88 -6.02 14.20
N HIS A 321 18.04 -6.91 13.71
CA HIS A 321 17.93 -7.28 12.29
C HIS A 321 16.73 -6.63 11.64
N ASP A 322 16.93 -6.15 10.41
CA ASP A 322 15.85 -5.63 9.54
C ASP A 322 15.08 -6.80 8.92
N LEU A 323 13.78 -6.86 9.14
CA LEU A 323 12.90 -7.73 8.38
C LEU A 323 12.32 -6.94 7.20
N THR A 324 12.72 -7.30 5.98
CA THR A 324 12.09 -6.75 4.77
C THR A 324 10.60 -7.10 4.72
N GLY A 325 9.82 -6.43 3.85
CA GLY A 325 8.41 -6.75 3.68
C GLY A 325 8.18 -8.22 3.27
N ASN A 326 9.07 -8.77 2.45
CA ASN A 326 9.05 -10.20 2.13
C ASN A 326 9.32 -11.08 3.35
N MET A 327 10.31 -10.76 4.17
CA MET A 327 10.65 -11.54 5.37
C MET A 327 9.54 -11.50 6.41
N SER A 328 9.02 -10.31 6.73
CA SER A 328 7.94 -10.15 7.71
C SER A 328 6.62 -10.76 7.21
N GLY A 329 6.33 -10.62 5.91
CA GLY A 329 5.17 -11.25 5.28
C GLY A 329 5.23 -12.77 5.31
N CYS A 330 6.38 -13.37 4.96
CA CYS A 330 6.58 -14.82 5.06
C CYS A 330 6.54 -15.31 6.51
N LEU A 331 7.13 -14.59 7.46
CA LEU A 331 7.09 -14.94 8.88
C LEU A 331 5.64 -14.98 9.40
N LEU A 332 4.84 -13.99 9.04
CA LEU A 332 3.42 -13.98 9.39
C LEU A 332 2.63 -15.06 8.65
N ALA A 333 2.90 -15.30 7.37
CA ALA A 333 2.25 -16.36 6.60
C ALA A 333 2.51 -17.75 7.21
N ASP A 334 3.78 -18.06 7.54
CA ASP A 334 4.16 -19.33 8.17
C ASP A 334 3.52 -19.47 9.56
N TYR A 335 3.53 -18.40 10.35
CA TYR A 335 2.90 -18.38 11.68
C TYR A 335 1.40 -18.58 11.59
N GLU A 336 0.68 -17.76 10.81
CA GLU A 336 -0.78 -17.80 10.69
C GLU A 336 -1.28 -19.14 10.13
N ILE A 337 -0.71 -19.59 9.02
CA ILE A 337 -1.10 -20.84 8.37
C ILE A 337 -0.70 -22.04 9.24
N GLY A 338 0.54 -22.04 9.76
CA GLY A 338 1.06 -23.13 10.56
C GLY A 338 0.34 -23.33 11.87
N GLN A 339 0.08 -22.24 12.62
CA GLN A 339 -0.61 -22.35 13.90
C GLN A 339 -2.10 -22.71 13.72
N ARG A 340 -2.76 -22.14 12.71
CA ARG A 340 -4.15 -22.55 12.37
C ARG A 340 -4.23 -24.00 11.94
N SER A 341 -3.28 -24.45 11.12
CA SER A 341 -3.17 -25.86 10.71
C SER A 341 -3.06 -26.81 11.90
N ALA A 342 -2.17 -26.47 12.86
CA ALA A 342 -1.93 -27.28 14.04
C ALA A 342 -3.12 -27.35 15.00
N LEU A 343 -3.89 -26.26 15.13
CA LEU A 343 -4.99 -26.16 16.09
C LEU A 343 -6.32 -26.70 15.57
N ARG A 344 -6.65 -26.49 14.29
CA ARG A 344 -7.98 -26.79 13.73
C ARG A 344 -7.99 -27.37 12.33
N GLY A 345 -6.81 -27.58 11.72
CA GLY A 345 -6.68 -27.90 10.31
C GLY A 345 -6.93 -26.71 9.40
N LEU A 346 -6.56 -26.86 8.13
CA LEU A 346 -6.80 -25.87 7.08
C LEU A 346 -7.97 -26.30 6.20
N PRO A 347 -8.69 -25.35 5.60
CA PRO A 347 -9.69 -25.66 4.58
C PRO A 347 -9.03 -26.31 3.35
N GLU A 348 -9.70 -27.25 2.70
CA GLU A 348 -9.19 -27.95 1.51
C GLU A 348 -8.90 -26.99 0.35
N ASP A 349 -9.65 -25.89 0.25
CA ASP A 349 -9.54 -24.83 -0.75
C ASP A 349 -9.02 -23.51 -0.17
N GLY A 350 -8.11 -23.57 0.81
CA GLY A 350 -7.46 -22.41 1.40
C GLY A 350 -6.33 -21.87 0.53
N TYR A 351 -6.22 -20.53 0.42
CA TYR A 351 -5.26 -19.87 -0.44
C TYR A 351 -4.40 -18.84 0.30
N LEU A 352 -3.08 -18.94 0.09
CA LEU A 352 -2.13 -17.86 0.27
C LEU A 352 -2.10 -17.00 -1.00
N ILE A 353 -2.10 -15.66 -0.86
CA ILE A 353 -2.12 -14.76 -2.01
C ILE A 353 -0.90 -13.83 -1.95
N LYS A 354 -0.16 -13.72 -3.06
CA LYS A 354 0.99 -12.83 -3.22
C LYS A 354 0.91 -12.03 -4.52
N THR A 355 1.73 -10.97 -4.64
CA THR A 355 1.90 -10.31 -5.93
C THR A 355 3.02 -10.95 -6.76
N ILE A 356 3.02 -10.68 -8.07
CA ILE A 356 4.07 -11.17 -9.00
C ILE A 356 5.49 -10.73 -8.64
N VAL A 357 5.66 -9.73 -7.77
CA VAL A 357 6.97 -9.22 -7.32
C VAL A 357 7.26 -9.55 -5.85
N THR A 358 6.42 -10.37 -5.24
CA THR A 358 6.60 -10.89 -3.89
C THR A 358 7.39 -12.20 -3.95
N THR A 359 8.19 -12.45 -2.93
CA THR A 359 9.15 -13.57 -2.85
C THR A 359 8.57 -14.96 -3.17
N ASN A 360 9.38 -15.81 -3.82
CA ASN A 360 9.06 -17.23 -4.03
C ASN A 360 9.16 -18.08 -2.75
N MET A 361 9.59 -17.52 -1.62
CA MET A 361 9.47 -18.20 -0.33
C MET A 361 8.01 -18.47 0.03
N ALA A 362 7.08 -17.62 -0.44
CA ALA A 362 5.64 -17.82 -0.27
C ALA A 362 5.13 -19.09 -0.98
N ASP A 363 5.71 -19.44 -2.14
CA ASP A 363 5.41 -20.67 -2.87
C ASP A 363 5.83 -21.88 -2.02
N ALA A 364 7.04 -21.85 -1.46
CA ALA A 364 7.55 -22.92 -0.60
C ALA A 364 6.73 -23.09 0.69
N ILE A 365 6.20 -22.00 1.26
CA ILE A 365 5.28 -22.05 2.42
C ILE A 365 3.95 -22.70 2.02
N ALA A 366 3.36 -22.29 0.90
CA ALA A 366 2.11 -22.85 0.42
C ALA A 366 2.23 -24.37 0.13
N ASP A 367 3.33 -24.77 -0.53
CA ASP A 367 3.64 -26.17 -0.80
C ASP A 367 3.80 -26.97 0.49
N TYR A 368 4.51 -26.45 1.49
CA TYR A 368 4.74 -27.14 2.76
C TYR A 368 3.43 -27.41 3.53
N TYR A 369 2.51 -26.45 3.55
CA TYR A 369 1.21 -26.61 4.21
C TYR A 369 0.14 -27.22 3.30
N ASN A 370 0.47 -27.55 2.06
CA ASN A 370 -0.46 -28.07 1.05
C ASN A 370 -1.68 -27.16 0.87
N THR A 371 -1.45 -25.85 0.79
CA THR A 371 -2.47 -24.83 0.49
C THR A 371 -2.35 -24.37 -0.95
N GLY A 372 -3.43 -23.78 -1.49
CA GLY A 372 -3.37 -23.11 -2.78
C GLY A 372 -2.53 -21.83 -2.70
N LEU A 373 -1.90 -21.47 -3.81
CA LEU A 373 -1.23 -20.17 -4.00
C LEU A 373 -1.88 -19.43 -5.16
N ILE A 374 -2.20 -18.14 -4.95
CA ILE A 374 -2.66 -17.26 -6.02
C ILE A 374 -1.67 -16.11 -6.16
N GLU A 375 -1.17 -15.95 -7.38
CA GLU A 375 -0.32 -14.82 -7.77
C GLU A 375 -1.18 -13.77 -8.48
N VAL A 376 -1.05 -12.49 -8.07
CA VAL A 376 -1.79 -11.37 -8.66
C VAL A 376 -0.84 -10.26 -9.11
N LEU A 377 -1.31 -9.32 -9.92
CA LEU A 377 -0.54 -8.12 -10.25
C LEU A 377 -0.24 -7.29 -8.99
N THR A 378 0.80 -6.44 -9.06
CA THR A 378 1.18 -5.52 -7.99
C THR A 378 0.05 -4.57 -7.64
N GLY A 379 -0.26 -4.49 -6.36
CA GLY A 379 -1.31 -3.66 -5.78
C GLY A 379 -2.33 -4.48 -5.01
N PHE A 380 -2.48 -4.16 -3.71
CA PHE A 380 -3.31 -4.95 -2.79
C PHE A 380 -4.78 -5.06 -3.21
N LYS A 381 -5.26 -4.11 -4.04
CA LYS A 381 -6.59 -4.16 -4.65
C LYS A 381 -6.89 -5.48 -5.39
N TYR A 382 -5.86 -6.11 -5.97
CA TYR A 382 -6.02 -7.40 -6.63
C TYR A 382 -6.13 -8.56 -5.62
N ILE A 383 -5.48 -8.45 -4.46
CA ILE A 383 -5.71 -9.38 -3.34
C ILE A 383 -7.14 -9.20 -2.81
N GLY A 384 -7.58 -7.94 -2.60
CA GLY A 384 -8.96 -7.64 -2.22
C GLY A 384 -9.99 -8.22 -3.21
N GLN A 385 -9.70 -8.14 -4.52
CA GLN A 385 -10.54 -8.71 -5.58
C GLN A 385 -10.64 -10.24 -5.47
N GLN A 386 -9.57 -10.95 -5.12
CA GLN A 386 -9.61 -12.40 -4.87
C GLN A 386 -10.50 -12.74 -3.67
N ILE A 387 -10.38 -11.98 -2.58
CA ILE A 387 -11.23 -12.15 -1.39
C ILE A 387 -12.71 -11.99 -1.76
N LEU A 388 -13.06 -10.94 -2.53
CA LEU A 388 -14.42 -10.75 -3.05
C LEU A 388 -14.85 -11.92 -3.94
N GLY A 389 -13.94 -12.44 -4.77
CA GLY A 389 -14.17 -13.61 -5.61
C GLY A 389 -14.55 -14.85 -4.79
N PHE A 390 -13.87 -15.11 -3.69
CA PHE A 390 -14.20 -16.21 -2.78
C PHE A 390 -15.56 -16.00 -2.10
N GLU A 391 -15.83 -14.78 -1.62
CA GLU A 391 -17.11 -14.45 -0.99
C GLU A 391 -18.30 -14.62 -1.94
N THR A 392 -18.16 -14.22 -3.20
CA THR A 392 -19.25 -14.26 -4.18
C THR A 392 -19.45 -15.65 -4.77
N SER A 393 -18.36 -16.35 -5.11
CA SER A 393 -18.42 -17.70 -5.67
C SER A 393 -18.71 -18.79 -4.65
N LYS A 394 -18.45 -18.51 -3.36
CA LYS A 394 -18.44 -19.51 -2.26
C LYS A 394 -17.46 -20.67 -2.52
N LYS A 395 -16.38 -20.38 -3.27
CA LYS A 395 -15.29 -21.32 -3.58
C LYS A 395 -13.96 -20.65 -3.27
N GLY A 396 -13.10 -21.36 -2.55
CA GLY A 396 -11.87 -20.82 -2.03
C GLY A 396 -12.04 -20.12 -0.69
N GLU A 397 -11.02 -20.19 0.15
CA GLU A 397 -10.93 -19.48 1.42
C GLU A 397 -9.61 -18.71 1.51
N TYR A 398 -9.70 -17.44 1.90
CA TYR A 398 -8.53 -16.60 2.13
C TYR A 398 -7.84 -16.99 3.44
N LEU A 399 -6.57 -17.36 3.37
CA LEU A 399 -5.75 -17.66 4.54
C LEU A 399 -4.90 -16.47 4.95
N PHE A 400 -4.14 -15.90 4.00
CA PHE A 400 -3.24 -14.77 4.19
C PHE A 400 -2.88 -14.14 2.85
N GLY A 401 -2.59 -12.83 2.83
CA GLY A 401 -2.11 -12.15 1.63
C GLY A 401 -1.15 -11.03 1.96
N PHE A 402 -0.10 -10.84 1.15
CA PHE A 402 0.90 -9.82 1.39
C PHE A 402 1.60 -9.32 0.13
N GLU A 403 2.23 -8.17 0.26
CA GLU A 403 3.09 -7.53 -0.74
C GLU A 403 4.50 -7.33 -0.19
N GLU A 404 5.50 -7.35 -1.07
CA GLU A 404 6.89 -7.05 -0.75
C GLU A 404 7.07 -5.66 -0.13
N SER A 405 6.14 -4.76 -0.39
CA SER A 405 6.13 -3.37 0.08
C SER A 405 5.58 -3.20 1.49
N TYR A 406 5.88 -4.15 2.39
CA TYR A 406 5.62 -4.08 3.83
C TYR A 406 4.13 -4.10 4.23
N GLY A 407 3.26 -4.58 3.36
CA GLY A 407 1.83 -4.65 3.63
C GLY A 407 1.26 -6.06 3.57
N CYS A 408 0.42 -6.42 4.54
CA CYS A 408 -0.31 -7.67 4.57
C CYS A 408 -1.72 -7.48 5.13
N LEU A 409 -2.54 -8.53 5.01
CA LEU A 409 -3.86 -8.60 5.64
C LEU A 409 -4.07 -9.99 6.26
N ILE A 410 -4.54 -10.00 7.51
CA ILE A 410 -4.97 -11.19 8.26
C ILE A 410 -6.47 -11.08 8.48
N GLY A 411 -7.22 -12.11 8.12
CA GLY A 411 -8.68 -12.06 8.11
C GLY A 411 -9.25 -11.30 6.91
N THR A 412 -10.57 -11.11 6.91
CA THR A 412 -11.31 -10.52 5.78
C THR A 412 -12.18 -9.33 6.19
N HIS A 413 -11.86 -8.69 7.32
CA HIS A 413 -12.56 -7.52 7.84
C HIS A 413 -12.37 -6.29 6.94
N ALA A 414 -11.19 -6.14 6.38
CA ALA A 414 -10.81 -5.12 5.40
C ALA A 414 -10.48 -5.76 4.04
N ARG A 415 -10.20 -4.91 3.03
CA ARG A 415 -9.80 -5.31 1.67
C ARG A 415 -8.56 -4.58 1.18
N ASP A 416 -7.85 -3.96 2.11
CA ASP A 416 -6.54 -3.36 1.90
C ASP A 416 -5.60 -3.86 3.00
N LYS A 417 -4.32 -3.57 2.85
CA LYS A 417 -3.27 -3.85 3.84
C LYS A 417 -3.65 -3.27 5.19
N ASP A 418 -3.36 -3.99 6.25
CA ASP A 418 -3.68 -3.58 7.61
C ASP A 418 -2.47 -3.73 8.53
N ALA A 419 -1.78 -2.59 8.78
CA ALA A 419 -0.63 -2.57 9.67
C ALA A 419 -1.01 -2.73 11.15
N ILE A 420 -2.27 -2.51 11.52
CA ILE A 420 -2.73 -2.67 12.90
C ILE A 420 -2.89 -4.17 13.22
N VAL A 421 -3.54 -4.94 12.34
CA VAL A 421 -3.64 -6.40 12.51
C VAL A 421 -2.26 -7.05 12.37
N ALA A 422 -1.39 -6.54 11.46
CA ALA A 422 -0.02 -7.02 11.32
C ALA A 422 0.81 -6.77 12.59
N THR A 423 0.70 -5.58 13.21
CA THR A 423 1.33 -5.24 14.49
C THR A 423 0.87 -6.21 15.59
N MET A 424 -0.43 -6.44 15.68
CA MET A 424 -1.02 -7.39 16.64
C MET A 424 -0.44 -8.80 16.46
N ALA A 425 -0.53 -9.35 15.24
CA ALA A 425 -0.12 -10.71 14.96
C ALA A 425 1.40 -10.92 15.12
N LEU A 426 2.20 -9.91 14.76
CA LEU A 426 3.65 -9.99 14.93
C LEU A 426 4.06 -9.99 16.41
N CYS A 427 3.39 -9.18 17.25
CA CYS A 427 3.61 -9.20 18.71
C CYS A 427 3.12 -10.52 19.33
N GLU A 428 2.01 -11.08 18.86
CA GLU A 428 1.53 -12.40 19.27
C GLU A 428 2.56 -13.49 18.87
N ALA A 429 3.04 -13.49 17.63
CA ALA A 429 4.09 -14.41 17.17
C ALA A 429 5.37 -14.29 18.03
N ALA A 430 5.78 -13.06 18.37
CA ALA A 430 6.91 -12.83 19.25
C ALA A 430 6.69 -13.44 20.65
N ALA A 431 5.48 -13.29 21.22
CA ALA A 431 5.12 -13.92 22.49
C ALA A 431 5.12 -15.45 22.37
N TYR A 432 4.55 -16.00 21.30
CA TYR A 432 4.53 -17.45 21.05
C TYR A 432 5.93 -18.03 20.95
N TYR A 433 6.82 -17.43 20.16
CA TYR A 433 8.21 -17.90 20.04
C TYR A 433 8.99 -17.70 21.35
N LYS A 434 8.75 -16.62 22.10
CA LYS A 434 9.36 -16.39 23.43
C LYS A 434 8.99 -17.48 24.44
N THR A 435 7.77 -18.05 24.40
CA THR A 435 7.41 -19.22 25.24
C THR A 435 8.24 -20.46 24.92
N LYS A 436 8.91 -20.50 23.76
CA LYS A 436 9.78 -21.58 23.30
C LYS A 436 11.28 -21.24 23.40
N ASP A 437 11.61 -20.17 24.13
CA ASP A 437 12.98 -19.63 24.23
C ASP A 437 13.58 -19.25 22.87
N MET A 438 12.75 -18.72 21.96
CA MET A 438 13.14 -18.26 20.64
C MET A 438 12.81 -16.77 20.48
N THR A 439 13.62 -16.09 19.68
CA THR A 439 13.32 -14.75 19.15
C THR A 439 12.60 -14.86 17.79
N LEU A 440 12.03 -13.76 17.29
CA LEU A 440 11.53 -13.75 15.90
C LEU A 440 12.65 -13.93 14.86
N TRP A 441 13.88 -13.56 15.19
CA TRP A 441 15.03 -13.83 14.34
C TRP A 441 15.35 -15.32 14.27
N ASP A 442 15.29 -16.03 15.41
CA ASP A 442 15.46 -17.49 15.42
C ASP A 442 14.37 -18.16 14.55
N ALA A 443 13.13 -17.71 14.66
CA ALA A 443 12.04 -18.22 13.82
C ALA A 443 12.31 -17.97 12.32
N MET A 444 12.83 -16.79 11.95
CA MET A 444 13.19 -16.48 10.57
C MET A 444 14.31 -17.40 10.07
N ILE A 445 15.31 -17.70 10.90
CA ILE A 445 16.40 -18.64 10.55
C ILE A 445 15.85 -20.06 10.36
N GLU A 446 14.95 -20.55 11.24
CA GLU A 446 14.30 -21.85 11.06
C GLU A 446 13.50 -21.93 9.74
N MET A 447 12.86 -20.83 9.34
CA MET A 447 12.17 -20.76 8.05
C MET A 447 13.15 -20.86 6.87
N TYR A 448 14.29 -20.16 6.93
CA TYR A 448 15.34 -20.28 5.91
C TYR A 448 15.89 -21.70 5.82
N GLU A 449 16.11 -22.37 6.94
CA GLU A 449 16.55 -23.77 6.97
C GLU A 449 15.51 -24.72 6.37
N ARG A 450 14.22 -24.43 6.59
CA ARG A 450 13.10 -25.25 6.12
C ARG A 450 12.79 -25.06 4.64
N TYR A 451 12.75 -23.81 4.16
CA TYR A 451 12.27 -23.44 2.83
C TYR A 451 13.40 -23.13 1.84
N GLY A 452 14.56 -22.70 2.34
CA GLY A 452 15.68 -22.19 1.58
C GLY A 452 15.95 -20.72 1.85
N TYR A 453 17.16 -20.28 1.56
CA TYR A 453 17.63 -18.92 1.82
C TYR A 453 17.26 -17.99 0.66
N TYR A 454 15.99 -17.55 0.63
CA TYR A 454 15.50 -16.61 -0.35
C TYR A 454 15.97 -15.19 -0.04
N LYS A 455 16.41 -14.49 -1.06
CA LYS A 455 16.79 -13.08 -1.00
C LYS A 455 16.18 -12.35 -2.18
N ASP A 456 15.35 -11.37 -1.89
CA ASP A 456 14.71 -10.52 -2.86
C ASP A 456 15.27 -9.10 -2.75
N ASP A 457 15.43 -8.41 -3.89
CA ASP A 457 15.99 -7.07 -3.93
C ASP A 457 15.42 -6.29 -5.11
N ILE A 458 15.72 -4.99 -5.18
CA ILE A 458 15.19 -4.08 -6.18
C ILE A 458 16.28 -3.12 -6.66
N GLN A 459 16.37 -2.96 -7.99
CA GLN A 459 17.09 -1.86 -8.61
C GLN A 459 16.10 -0.87 -9.22
N SER A 460 16.39 0.42 -9.11
CA SER A 460 15.56 1.48 -9.66
C SER A 460 16.38 2.45 -10.48
N ILE A 461 15.94 2.71 -11.71
CA ILE A 461 16.58 3.68 -12.59
C ILE A 461 15.60 4.82 -12.84
N THR A 462 16.00 6.05 -12.51
CA THR A 462 15.22 7.27 -12.76
C THR A 462 15.83 8.01 -13.94
N LEU A 463 15.06 8.22 -15.00
CA LEU A 463 15.46 8.92 -16.21
C LEU A 463 14.57 10.16 -16.37
N LYS A 464 15.13 11.35 -16.12
CA LYS A 464 14.35 12.59 -16.06
C LYS A 464 13.86 13.07 -17.43
N GLY A 465 12.68 13.70 -17.45
CA GLY A 465 12.11 14.38 -18.60
C GLY A 465 11.46 13.45 -19.63
N ILE A 466 10.99 14.03 -20.73
CA ILE A 466 10.29 13.33 -21.83
C ILE A 466 11.20 12.30 -22.50
N GLU A 467 12.49 12.63 -22.65
CA GLU A 467 13.50 11.71 -23.20
C GLU A 467 13.69 10.50 -22.30
N GLY A 468 13.63 10.69 -20.96
CA GLY A 468 13.69 9.60 -20.00
C GLY A 468 12.52 8.64 -20.11
N LEU A 469 11.30 9.13 -20.29
CA LEU A 469 10.12 8.29 -20.53
C LEU A 469 10.26 7.47 -21.82
N ALA A 470 10.75 8.09 -22.91
CA ALA A 470 10.98 7.40 -24.16
C ALA A 470 12.02 6.27 -24.01
N LYS A 471 13.10 6.52 -23.26
CA LYS A 471 14.13 5.52 -22.95
C LYS A 471 13.57 4.34 -22.14
N ILE A 472 12.72 4.61 -21.16
CA ILE A 472 12.06 3.54 -20.38
C ILE A 472 11.21 2.65 -21.30
N GLN A 473 10.47 3.24 -22.23
CA GLN A 473 9.70 2.48 -23.20
C GLN A 473 10.62 1.68 -24.16
N GLU A 474 11.74 2.24 -24.58
CA GLU A 474 12.74 1.57 -25.41
C GLU A 474 13.32 0.34 -24.70
N ILE A 475 13.65 0.44 -23.39
CA ILE A 475 14.12 -0.69 -22.58
C ILE A 475 13.09 -1.82 -22.60
N LEU A 476 11.83 -1.52 -22.28
CA LEU A 476 10.76 -2.53 -22.25
C LEU A 476 10.51 -3.16 -23.62
N GLU A 477 10.45 -2.36 -24.69
CA GLU A 477 10.22 -2.88 -26.04
C GLU A 477 11.40 -3.72 -26.54
N THR A 478 12.63 -3.37 -26.17
CA THR A 478 13.84 -4.15 -26.50
C THR A 478 13.82 -5.51 -25.80
N LEU A 479 13.54 -5.54 -24.49
CA LEU A 479 13.43 -6.77 -23.71
C LEU A 479 12.24 -7.64 -24.16
N ARG A 480 11.16 -7.03 -24.62
CA ARG A 480 9.98 -7.71 -25.13
C ARG A 480 10.25 -8.39 -26.48
N LYS A 481 10.95 -7.69 -27.39
CA LYS A 481 11.29 -8.21 -28.71
C LYS A 481 12.41 -9.26 -28.67
N ASN A 482 13.34 -9.11 -27.76
CA ASN A 482 14.51 -9.94 -27.62
C ASN A 482 14.65 -10.40 -26.16
N PRO A 483 13.79 -11.31 -25.68
CA PRO A 483 13.92 -11.84 -24.32
C PRO A 483 15.30 -12.44 -24.10
N PRO A 484 15.97 -12.12 -22.96
CA PRO A 484 17.25 -12.73 -22.63
C PRO A 484 17.10 -14.25 -22.46
N THR A 485 18.11 -15.01 -22.83
CA THR A 485 18.17 -16.47 -22.60
C THR A 485 18.85 -16.83 -21.31
N GLU A 486 19.63 -15.90 -20.75
CA GLU A 486 20.38 -16.04 -19.50
C GLU A 486 20.51 -14.66 -18.83
N ILE A 487 20.42 -14.60 -17.50
CA ILE A 487 20.61 -13.41 -16.66
C ILE A 487 21.46 -13.81 -15.45
N ALA A 488 22.60 -13.18 -15.24
CA ALA A 488 23.51 -13.43 -14.11
C ALA A 488 23.90 -14.92 -13.94
N GLY A 489 24.03 -15.68 -15.04
CA GLY A 489 24.32 -17.11 -15.00
C GLY A 489 23.10 -18.02 -14.82
N TYR A 490 21.90 -17.46 -14.57
CA TYR A 490 20.65 -18.22 -14.49
C TYR A 490 20.00 -18.31 -15.88
N LYS A 491 19.60 -19.52 -16.29
CA LYS A 491 18.86 -19.72 -17.55
C LYS A 491 17.45 -19.16 -17.41
N VAL A 492 16.97 -18.45 -18.44
CA VAL A 492 15.57 -18.04 -18.54
C VAL A 492 14.75 -19.26 -18.97
N LEU A 493 13.83 -19.69 -18.11
CA LEU A 493 12.92 -20.82 -18.35
C LEU A 493 11.64 -20.35 -19.04
N LYS A 494 11.05 -19.24 -18.55
CA LYS A 494 9.84 -18.62 -19.14
C LYS A 494 10.00 -17.12 -19.22
N ALA A 495 9.44 -16.52 -20.25
CA ALA A 495 9.29 -15.09 -20.40
C ALA A 495 7.80 -14.75 -20.40
N ARG A 496 7.35 -13.95 -19.40
CA ARG A 496 5.97 -13.51 -19.26
C ARG A 496 5.86 -12.04 -19.69
N ASP A 497 4.95 -11.76 -20.61
CA ASP A 497 4.58 -10.40 -21.03
C ASP A 497 3.12 -10.14 -20.66
N TYR A 498 2.89 -9.40 -19.58
CA TYR A 498 1.54 -9.07 -19.12
C TYR A 498 0.81 -8.05 -20.01
N LYS A 499 1.56 -7.32 -20.89
CA LYS A 499 0.95 -6.43 -21.87
C LYS A 499 0.35 -7.21 -23.05
N ALA A 500 1.01 -8.29 -23.44
CA ALA A 500 0.57 -9.16 -24.53
C ALA A 500 -0.28 -10.35 -24.03
N ASP A 501 -0.42 -10.54 -22.73
CA ASP A 501 -1.04 -11.71 -22.09
C ASP A 501 -0.40 -13.02 -22.54
N THR A 502 0.94 -13.10 -22.52
CA THR A 502 1.67 -14.30 -22.95
C THR A 502 2.69 -14.77 -21.93
N ILE A 503 2.81 -16.09 -21.79
CA ILE A 503 3.91 -16.80 -21.15
C ILE A 503 4.56 -17.67 -22.22
N GLN A 504 5.79 -17.39 -22.58
CA GLN A 504 6.58 -18.18 -23.51
C GLN A 504 7.52 -19.11 -22.75
N ASP A 505 7.39 -20.41 -22.94
CA ASP A 505 8.39 -21.38 -22.51
C ASP A 505 9.64 -21.26 -23.43
N MET A 506 10.80 -20.92 -22.85
CA MET A 506 12.01 -20.64 -23.60
C MET A 506 12.73 -21.89 -24.13
N GLN A 507 12.33 -23.07 -23.66
CA GLN A 507 12.90 -24.35 -24.12
C GLN A 507 12.06 -24.97 -25.25
N THR A 508 10.74 -24.96 -25.12
CA THR A 508 9.82 -25.57 -26.07
C THR A 508 9.30 -24.61 -27.11
N GLY A 509 9.29 -23.31 -26.81
CA GLY A 509 8.65 -22.26 -27.61
C GLY A 509 7.13 -22.21 -27.48
N GLU A 510 6.53 -23.00 -26.60
CA GLU A 510 5.08 -23.01 -26.32
C GLU A 510 4.66 -21.67 -25.71
N VAL A 511 3.49 -21.16 -26.11
CA VAL A 511 2.93 -19.90 -25.61
C VAL A 511 1.57 -20.17 -24.98
N SER A 512 1.37 -19.66 -23.76
CA SER A 512 0.11 -19.69 -23.02
C SER A 512 -0.27 -18.29 -22.52
N SER A 513 -1.49 -18.12 -21.99
CA SER A 513 -1.94 -16.86 -21.37
C SER A 513 -1.39 -16.73 -19.93
N THR A 514 -1.14 -15.48 -19.48
CA THR A 514 -0.84 -15.18 -18.08
C THR A 514 -2.06 -15.35 -17.16
N GLY A 515 -3.27 -15.20 -17.73
CA GLY A 515 -4.53 -15.23 -16.99
C GLY A 515 -4.75 -14.02 -16.07
N LEU A 516 -3.87 -12.99 -16.13
CA LEU A 516 -3.94 -11.77 -15.33
C LEU A 516 -4.34 -10.55 -16.18
N PRO A 517 -4.83 -9.47 -15.56
CA PRO A 517 -5.16 -8.25 -16.28
C PRO A 517 -3.96 -7.67 -17.04
N THR A 518 -4.23 -6.97 -18.14
CA THR A 518 -3.19 -6.33 -18.95
C THR A 518 -2.40 -5.31 -18.12
N SER A 519 -1.07 -5.44 -18.13
CA SER A 519 -0.14 -4.52 -17.45
C SER A 519 1.17 -4.43 -18.23
N ASN A 520 1.80 -3.25 -18.25
CA ASN A 520 3.08 -3.06 -18.94
C ASN A 520 4.26 -3.58 -18.11
N VAL A 521 4.27 -4.89 -17.86
CA VAL A 521 5.25 -5.60 -17.02
C VAL A 521 5.82 -6.77 -17.81
N LEU A 522 7.11 -7.01 -17.64
CA LEU A 522 7.81 -8.22 -18.10
C LEU A 522 8.32 -8.99 -16.91
N TYR A 523 8.25 -10.31 -16.96
CA TYR A 523 8.72 -11.20 -15.91
C TYR A 523 9.45 -12.39 -16.51
N TYR A 524 10.57 -12.77 -15.91
CA TYR A 524 11.40 -13.89 -16.33
C TYR A 524 11.49 -14.89 -15.19
N ASP A 525 10.96 -16.10 -15.40
CA ASP A 525 11.23 -17.23 -14.53
C ASP A 525 12.61 -17.77 -14.87
N LEU A 526 13.48 -17.87 -13.88
CA LEU A 526 14.86 -18.29 -14.05
C LEU A 526 15.09 -19.66 -13.42
N SER A 527 16.24 -20.32 -13.76
CA SER A 527 16.65 -21.54 -13.08
C SER A 527 16.89 -21.30 -11.59
N ASP A 528 16.88 -22.40 -10.80
CA ASP A 528 17.20 -22.40 -9.36
C ASP A 528 16.30 -21.47 -8.51
N ASP A 529 15.00 -21.41 -8.83
CA ASP A 529 14.00 -20.58 -8.15
C ASP A 529 14.28 -19.05 -8.23
N ALA A 530 15.20 -18.62 -9.11
CA ALA A 530 15.43 -17.20 -9.32
C ALA A 530 14.41 -16.58 -10.27
N TRP A 531 14.25 -15.26 -10.20
CA TRP A 531 13.33 -14.51 -11.07
C TRP A 531 13.75 -13.06 -11.24
N LEU A 532 13.26 -12.42 -12.32
CA LEU A 532 13.43 -10.99 -12.59
C LEU A 532 12.12 -10.41 -13.14
N CYS A 533 11.66 -9.31 -12.56
CA CYS A 533 10.50 -8.56 -13.03
C CYS A 533 10.90 -7.12 -13.42
N VAL A 534 10.49 -6.66 -14.59
CA VAL A 534 10.75 -5.30 -15.10
C VAL A 534 9.43 -4.54 -15.19
N ARG A 535 9.33 -3.47 -14.38
CA ARG A 535 8.09 -2.69 -14.26
C ARG A 535 8.38 -1.18 -14.31
N PRO A 536 7.82 -0.43 -15.28
CA PRO A 536 7.87 1.01 -15.27
C PRO A 536 6.96 1.59 -14.17
N SER A 537 7.32 2.73 -13.61
CA SER A 537 6.41 3.49 -12.75
C SER A 537 5.28 4.08 -13.61
N GLY A 538 4.05 4.07 -13.07
CA GLY A 538 2.90 4.70 -13.73
C GLY A 538 2.87 6.23 -13.59
N THR A 539 3.61 6.78 -12.61
CA THR A 539 3.51 8.19 -12.21
C THR A 539 4.83 8.96 -12.32
N GLU A 540 5.96 8.26 -12.40
CA GLU A 540 7.30 8.85 -12.40
C GLU A 540 8.12 8.31 -13.58
N PRO A 541 9.08 9.06 -14.13
CA PRO A 541 10.00 8.58 -15.16
C PRO A 541 11.04 7.61 -14.56
N LYS A 542 10.55 6.46 -14.08
CA LYS A 542 11.31 5.46 -13.33
C LYS A 542 10.95 4.06 -13.80
N VAL A 543 11.93 3.19 -13.89
CA VAL A 543 11.75 1.76 -14.09
C VAL A 543 12.36 1.00 -12.92
N LYS A 544 11.63 0.00 -12.44
CA LYS A 544 12.02 -0.87 -11.33
C LYS A 544 12.30 -2.27 -11.85
N PHE A 545 13.36 -2.86 -11.34
CA PHE A 545 13.78 -4.24 -11.57
C PHE A 545 13.73 -4.96 -10.22
N TYR A 546 12.70 -5.75 -10.03
CA TYR A 546 12.58 -6.63 -8.87
C TYR A 546 13.20 -7.97 -9.23
N TYR A 547 13.94 -8.55 -8.32
CA TYR A 547 14.50 -9.88 -8.53
C TYR A 547 14.61 -10.63 -7.21
N GLY A 548 14.51 -11.95 -7.32
CA GLY A 548 14.72 -12.85 -6.19
C GLY A 548 15.64 -14.00 -6.60
N ILE A 549 16.39 -14.47 -5.63
CA ILE A 549 17.28 -15.62 -5.77
C ILE A 549 17.15 -16.55 -4.56
N LYS A 550 17.63 -17.77 -4.72
CA LYS A 550 17.74 -18.75 -3.63
C LYS A 550 19.20 -19.12 -3.41
N GLY A 551 19.65 -18.96 -2.18
CA GLY A 551 20.98 -19.35 -1.74
C GLY A 551 20.99 -20.67 -0.95
N THR A 552 22.19 -21.10 -0.59
CA THR A 552 22.47 -22.24 0.30
C THR A 552 22.76 -21.79 1.74
N SER A 553 22.95 -20.49 1.95
CA SER A 553 23.12 -19.79 3.22
C SER A 553 22.76 -18.31 3.05
N LEU A 554 22.67 -17.55 4.13
CA LEU A 554 22.45 -16.09 4.09
C LEU A 554 23.55 -15.39 3.28
N SER A 555 24.83 -15.73 3.53
CA SER A 555 25.96 -15.13 2.81
C SER A 555 25.93 -15.46 1.32
N ASP A 556 25.64 -16.71 0.94
CA ASP A 556 25.51 -17.12 -0.46
C ASP A 556 24.34 -16.40 -1.15
N ALA A 557 23.23 -16.23 -0.45
CA ALA A 557 22.07 -15.47 -0.95
C ALA A 557 22.43 -13.99 -1.18
N ASP A 558 23.14 -13.35 -0.25
CA ASP A 558 23.58 -11.97 -0.38
C ASP A 558 24.54 -11.78 -1.57
N GLU A 559 25.53 -12.68 -1.74
CA GLU A 559 26.49 -12.65 -2.85
C GLU A 559 25.79 -12.82 -4.21
N LYS A 560 24.87 -13.77 -4.31
CA LYS A 560 24.08 -14.02 -5.54
C LYS A 560 23.15 -12.85 -5.88
N SER A 561 22.47 -12.28 -4.87
CA SER A 561 21.62 -11.10 -5.04
C SER A 561 22.41 -9.90 -5.56
N ALA A 562 23.59 -9.64 -4.96
CA ALA A 562 24.46 -8.56 -5.40
C ALA A 562 24.96 -8.77 -6.85
N ALA A 563 25.30 -10.02 -7.23
CA ALA A 563 25.68 -10.37 -8.60
C ALA A 563 24.53 -10.15 -9.60
N MET A 564 23.31 -10.56 -9.23
CA MET A 564 22.10 -10.34 -10.03
C MET A 564 21.86 -8.83 -10.27
N GLY A 565 21.89 -8.02 -9.21
CA GLY A 565 21.68 -6.57 -9.32
C GLY A 565 22.71 -5.90 -10.23
N LYS A 566 23.98 -6.31 -10.15
CA LYS A 566 25.06 -5.82 -11.02
C LYS A 566 24.82 -6.18 -12.49
N GLU A 567 24.42 -7.41 -12.77
CA GLU A 567 24.16 -7.88 -14.14
C GLU A 567 22.92 -7.19 -14.74
N VAL A 568 21.86 -6.99 -13.95
CA VAL A 568 20.67 -6.24 -14.36
C VAL A 568 21.05 -4.82 -14.81
N LEU A 569 21.87 -4.11 -14.03
CA LEU A 569 22.34 -2.78 -14.40
C LEU A 569 23.18 -2.81 -15.69
N ALA A 570 24.10 -3.77 -15.80
CA ALA A 570 24.94 -3.92 -17.00
C ALA A 570 24.14 -4.30 -18.25
N MET A 571 23.05 -5.05 -18.09
CA MET A 571 22.12 -5.38 -19.19
C MET A 571 21.39 -4.12 -19.70
N ILE A 572 20.96 -3.26 -18.79
CA ILE A 572 20.26 -2.02 -19.13
C ILE A 572 21.21 -1.00 -19.77
N ASP A 573 22.43 -0.87 -19.25
CA ASP A 573 23.46 0.03 -19.82
C ASP A 573 23.78 -0.31 -21.30
N LYS A 574 23.64 -1.60 -21.69
CA LYS A 574 23.81 -2.02 -23.10
C LYS A 574 22.62 -1.64 -24.01
N ILE A 575 21.45 -1.40 -23.42
CA ILE A 575 20.24 -1.01 -24.15
C ILE A 575 20.15 0.52 -24.26
N MET A 576 20.61 1.25 -23.26
CA MET A 576 20.64 2.73 -23.23
C MET A 576 21.70 3.31 -24.16
#